data_8ea3821e80e1086ec486046b5bfc353c
#
_entry.id   8ea3821e80e1086ec486046b5bfc353c
#
_cell.length_a   1.000
_cell.length_b   1.000
_cell.length_c   1.000
_cell.angle_alpha   90.00
_cell.angle_beta   90.00
_cell.angle_gamma   90.00
#
_symmetry.space_group_name_H-M   'P 1'
#
loop_
_entity.id
_entity.type
_entity.pdbx_description
1 polymer ?
#
loop_
_entity_poly.entity_id
_entity_poly.type
_entity_poly.pdbx_seq_one_letter_code
_entity_poly.pdbx_strand_id
1 'polypeptide(L)'
;GNEVCLIDKLEGKDNYSESVIDNIVVRELIASLSEREQSIIRMRYYEDYTQTQVADILGISQVQVSRLEKKILEKMRKNLV
;
A
#
# COMPACT_ATOMS: atom_id res chain seq x y z
N GLY A 1 -7.33 5.35 10.38
CA GLY A 1 -7.84 4.79 9.16
C GLY A 1 -6.84 3.93 8.42
N ASN A 2 -7.21 3.57 7.21
CA ASN A 2 -6.41 2.67 6.41
C ASN A 2 -5.07 3.27 6.00
N GLU A 3 -5.01 4.59 5.86
CA GLU A 3 -3.77 5.26 5.54
C GLU A 3 -2.75 5.12 6.66
N VAL A 4 -3.22 5.11 7.90
CA VAL A 4 -2.36 4.91 9.06
C VAL A 4 -1.75 3.52 9.03
N CYS A 5 -2.53 2.51 8.68
CA CYS A 5 -2.03 1.14 8.53
C CYS A 5 -0.94 1.04 7.46
N LEU A 6 -1.13 1.74 6.35
CA LEU A 6 -0.15 1.74 5.27
C LEU A 6 1.15 2.43 5.71
N ILE A 7 1.04 3.56 6.38
CA ILE A 7 2.19 4.28 6.90
C ILE A 7 2.98 3.41 7.86
N ASP A 8 2.28 2.69 8.74
CA ASP A 8 2.90 1.76 9.68
C ASP A 8 3.75 0.72 8.96
N LYS A 9 3.21 0.13 7.90
CA LYS A 9 3.94 -0.85 7.12
C LYS A 9 5.16 -0.26 6.44
N LEU A 10 5.04 0.96 5.92
CA LEU A 10 6.15 1.63 5.24
C LEU A 10 7.28 1.97 6.21
N GLU A 11 6.93 2.40 7.40
CA GLU A 11 7.93 2.81 8.41
C GLU A 11 8.36 1.68 9.33
N GLY A 12 7.62 0.59 9.35
CA GLY A 12 7.90 -0.51 10.25
C GLY A 12 7.66 -0.16 11.72
N LYS A 13 6.71 0.74 11.98
CA LYS A 13 6.38 1.21 13.33
C LYS A 13 4.96 0.88 13.70
N ASP A 14 4.71 0.77 15.00
CA ASP A 14 3.35 0.57 15.54
C ASP A 14 2.76 1.85 16.10
N ASN A 15 3.41 2.97 15.91
CA ASN A 15 3.01 4.26 16.47
C ASN A 15 2.46 5.18 15.39
N TYR A 16 1.32 5.83 15.67
CA TYR A 16 0.59 6.64 14.70
C TYR A 16 0.64 8.14 14.98
N SER A 17 1.52 8.57 15.84
CA SER A 17 1.48 9.95 16.36
C SER A 17 1.64 11.04 15.32
N GLU A 18 2.26 10.76 14.19
CA GLU A 18 2.52 11.76 13.15
C GLU A 18 1.79 11.46 11.85
N SER A 19 0.72 10.70 11.94
CA SER A 19 0.03 10.17 10.77
C SER A 19 -0.58 11.23 9.85
N VAL A 20 -0.94 12.41 10.37
CA VAL A 20 -1.59 13.44 9.55
C VAL A 20 -0.67 13.95 8.45
N ILE A 21 0.57 14.28 8.80
CA ILE A 21 1.55 14.75 7.82
C ILE A 21 1.94 13.60 6.88
N ASP A 22 2.15 12.42 7.45
CA ASP A 22 2.54 11.25 6.68
C ASP A 22 1.46 10.84 5.68
N ASN A 23 0.18 11.06 6.01
CA ASN A 23 -0.92 10.75 5.10
C ASN A 23 -0.83 11.54 3.81
N ILE A 24 -0.43 12.80 3.87
CA ILE A 24 -0.26 13.63 2.68
C ILE A 24 0.86 13.06 1.80
N VAL A 25 1.98 12.71 2.42
CA VAL A 25 3.10 12.11 1.70
C VAL A 25 2.71 10.79 1.06
N VAL A 26 1.99 9.94 1.81
CA VAL A 26 1.54 8.64 1.29
C VAL A 26 0.61 8.82 0.10
N ARG A 27 -0.30 9.78 0.14
CA ARG A 27 -1.19 10.05 -0.98
C ARG A 27 -0.42 10.47 -2.23
N GLU A 28 0.60 11.30 -2.05
CA GLU A 28 1.45 11.70 -3.17
C GLU A 28 2.23 10.52 -3.74
N LEU A 29 2.73 9.65 -2.88
CA LEU A 29 3.42 8.44 -3.31
C LEU A 29 2.49 7.52 -4.11
N ILE A 30 1.27 7.33 -3.62
CA ILE A 30 0.27 6.51 -4.32
C ILE A 30 -0.02 7.12 -5.68
N ALA A 31 -0.17 8.44 -5.77
CA ALA A 31 -0.44 9.10 -7.03
C ALA A 31 0.68 8.91 -8.05
N SER A 32 1.90 8.66 -7.60
CA SER A 32 3.04 8.42 -8.49
C SER A 32 3.13 6.98 -8.99
N LEU A 33 2.33 6.07 -8.46
CA LEU A 33 2.34 4.67 -8.87
C LEU A 33 1.57 4.47 -10.17
N SER A 34 1.84 3.34 -10.85
CA SER A 34 1.06 2.97 -12.01
C SER A 34 -0.38 2.64 -11.60
N GLU A 35 -1.30 2.62 -12.56
CA GLU A 35 -2.70 2.30 -12.29
C GLU A 35 -2.86 0.94 -11.60
N ARG A 36 -2.12 -0.05 -12.04
CA ARG A 36 -2.18 -1.39 -11.46
C ARG A 36 -1.69 -1.38 -10.01
N GLU A 37 -0.59 -0.69 -9.77
CA GLU A 37 -0.04 -0.56 -8.42
C GLU A 37 -1.00 0.18 -7.50
N GLN A 38 -1.59 1.27 -7.99
CA GLN A 38 -2.59 2.01 -7.23
C GLN A 38 -3.78 1.13 -6.87
N SER A 39 -4.24 0.31 -7.81
CA SER A 39 -5.36 -0.60 -7.58
C SER A 39 -5.06 -1.59 -6.47
N ILE A 40 -3.86 -2.17 -6.48
CA ILE A 40 -3.46 -3.12 -5.45
C ILE A 40 -3.44 -2.47 -4.07
N ILE A 41 -2.81 -1.31 -3.96
CA ILE A 41 -2.72 -0.60 -2.68
C ILE A 41 -4.11 -0.19 -2.20
N ARG A 42 -4.96 0.30 -3.10
CA ARG A 42 -6.31 0.71 -2.75
C ARG A 42 -7.11 -0.46 -2.20
N MET A 43 -7.08 -1.59 -2.90
CA MET A 43 -7.83 -2.77 -2.47
C MET A 43 -7.32 -3.31 -1.14
N ARG A 44 -6.01 -3.30 -0.93
CA ARG A 44 -5.42 -3.85 0.30
C ARG A 44 -5.60 -2.95 1.51
N TYR A 45 -5.50 -1.64 1.35
CA TYR A 45 -5.42 -0.72 2.48
C TYR A 45 -6.62 0.21 2.63
N TYR A 46 -7.38 0.42 1.58
CA TYR A 46 -8.56 1.28 1.65
C TYR A 46 -9.87 0.48 1.60
N GLU A 47 -9.86 -0.67 0.95
CA GLU A 47 -11.05 -1.49 0.80
C GLU A 47 -10.98 -2.79 1.62
N ASP A 48 -9.88 -3.01 2.31
CA ASP A 48 -9.68 -4.17 3.21
C ASP A 48 -9.81 -5.54 2.53
N TYR A 49 -9.50 -5.63 1.25
CA TYR A 49 -9.49 -6.92 0.57
C TYR A 49 -8.26 -7.71 0.98
N THR A 50 -8.41 -9.03 1.08
CA THR A 50 -7.28 -9.93 1.30
C THR A 50 -6.47 -10.07 0.02
N GLN A 51 -5.25 -10.58 0.12
CA GLN A 51 -4.43 -10.83 -1.06
C GLN A 51 -5.11 -11.82 -2.01
N THR A 52 -5.81 -12.81 -1.47
CA THR A 52 -6.56 -13.77 -2.27
C THR A 52 -7.67 -13.08 -3.05
N GLN A 53 -8.41 -12.19 -2.40
CA GLN A 53 -9.47 -11.44 -3.06
C GLN A 53 -8.93 -10.55 -4.17
N VAL A 54 -7.82 -9.87 -3.92
CA VAL A 54 -7.16 -9.04 -4.93
C VAL A 54 -6.71 -9.90 -6.11
N ALA A 55 -6.14 -11.07 -5.82
CA ALA A 55 -5.70 -12.01 -6.86
C ALA A 55 -6.87 -12.41 -7.76
N ASP A 56 -8.01 -12.72 -7.15
CA ASP A 56 -9.21 -13.08 -7.92
C ASP A 56 -9.69 -11.96 -8.81
N ILE A 57 -9.69 -10.73 -8.29
CA ILE A 57 -10.14 -9.56 -9.05
C ILE A 57 -9.20 -9.29 -10.22
N LEU A 58 -7.90 -9.41 -10.01
CA LEU A 58 -6.90 -9.12 -11.03
C LEU A 58 -6.62 -10.30 -11.97
N GLY A 59 -7.11 -11.48 -11.64
CA GLY A 59 -6.86 -12.67 -12.44
C GLY A 59 -5.44 -13.18 -12.37
N ILE A 60 -4.80 -13.02 -11.22
CA ILE A 60 -3.43 -13.50 -10.97
C ILE A 60 -3.40 -14.33 -9.69
N SER A 61 -2.26 -14.93 -9.37
CA SER A 61 -2.14 -15.75 -8.18
C SER A 61 -1.94 -14.89 -6.93
N GLN A 62 -2.29 -15.44 -5.78
CA GLN A 62 -2.08 -14.77 -4.50
C GLN A 62 -0.58 -14.50 -4.26
N VAL A 63 0.28 -15.42 -4.70
CA VAL A 63 1.73 -15.24 -4.58
C VAL A 63 2.19 -14.02 -5.37
N GLN A 64 1.63 -13.82 -6.57
CA GLN A 64 1.94 -12.64 -7.38
C GLN A 64 1.48 -11.35 -6.69
N VAL A 65 0.31 -11.36 -6.09
CA VAL A 65 -0.18 -10.19 -5.33
C VAL A 65 0.77 -9.90 -4.17
N SER A 66 1.18 -10.92 -3.44
CA SER A 66 2.09 -10.77 -2.32
C SER A 66 3.41 -10.13 -2.76
N ARG A 67 3.97 -10.61 -3.86
CA ARG A 67 5.22 -10.07 -4.40
C ARG A 67 5.07 -8.64 -4.90
N LEU A 68 3.97 -8.36 -5.59
CA LEU A 68 3.69 -7.02 -6.09
C LEU A 68 3.49 -6.03 -4.94
N GLU A 69 2.74 -6.43 -3.93
CA GLU A 69 2.51 -5.58 -2.77
C GLU A 69 3.83 -5.24 -2.08
N LYS A 70 4.68 -6.24 -1.87
CA LYS A 70 5.98 -6.01 -1.25
C LYS A 70 6.84 -5.06 -2.07
N LYS A 71 6.86 -5.25 -3.38
CA LYS A 71 7.63 -4.40 -4.28
C LYS A 71 7.13 -2.96 -4.29
N ILE A 72 5.80 -2.80 -4.29
CA ILE A 72 5.18 -1.48 -4.22
C ILE A 72 5.55 -0.78 -2.93
N LEU A 73 5.46 -1.48 -1.80
CA LEU A 73 5.79 -0.91 -0.50
C LEU A 73 7.26 -0.51 -0.42
N GLU A 74 8.17 -1.32 -0.97
CA GLU A 74 9.57 -0.97 -1.02
C GLU A 74 9.83 0.28 -1.86
N LYS A 75 9.14 0.39 -2.99
CA LYS A 75 9.24 1.56 -3.86
C LYS A 75 8.75 2.82 -3.15
N MET A 76 7.62 2.72 -2.46
CA MET A 76 7.08 3.84 -1.70
C MET A 76 8.01 4.23 -0.56
N ARG A 77 8.57 3.24 0.13
CA ARG A 77 9.48 3.46 1.24
C ARG A 77 10.72 4.23 0.81
N LYS A 78 11.26 3.95 -0.34
CA LYS A 78 12.43 4.66 -0.88
C LYS A 78 12.13 6.14 -1.10
N ASN A 79 10.89 6.48 -1.38
CA ASN A 79 10.50 7.84 -1.67
C ASN A 79 10.00 8.62 -0.46
N LEU A 80 9.97 7.98 0.70
CA LEU A 80 9.56 8.63 1.94
C LEU A 80 10.62 9.56 2.53
N VAL A 81 11.85 9.34 2.18
CA VAL A 81 12.99 10.05 2.79
C VAL A 81 13.30 11.34 2.06
#